data_615a43f44bbd587a090b159863c54701
#
_entry.id   615a43f44bbd587a090b159863c54701
#
_cell.length_a   1.000
_cell.length_b   1.000
_cell.length_c   1.000
_cell.angle_alpha   90.00
_cell.angle_beta   90.00
_cell.angle_gamma   90.00
#
_symmetry.space_group_name_H-M   'P 1'
#
loop_
_entity.id
_entity.type
_entity.pdbx_description
1 polymer ?
#
loop_
_entity_poly.entity_id
_entity_poly.type
_entity_poly.pdbx_seq_one_letter_code
_entity_poly.pdbx_strand_id
1 'polypeptide(L)'
;VVNMLEDLQASLGLTYLFIAHDLSMVRHISKKVGVMYLGSLVEFAETEELYTHTLHPYTKALLSAVPELDPAISKTKKVQMLTGEIPSPINTPPGCKFATRCPHATPRCKEERPEFKEVCPGHYAACHLV
;
A
#
# COMPACT_ATOMS: atom_id res chain seq x y z
N VAL A 1 -4.55 20.34 -11.89
CA VAL A 1 -3.18 19.79 -12.01
C VAL A 1 -3.21 18.36 -12.53
N VAL A 2 -4.02 17.46 -11.95
CA VAL A 2 -4.11 16.06 -12.39
C VAL A 2 -4.56 15.96 -13.86
N ASN A 3 -5.63 16.66 -14.25
CA ASN A 3 -6.13 16.65 -15.62
C ASN A 3 -5.08 17.13 -16.63
N MET A 4 -4.28 18.14 -16.26
CA MET A 4 -3.19 18.63 -17.11
C MET A 4 -2.11 17.55 -17.29
N LEU A 5 -1.76 16.79 -16.26
CA LEU A 5 -0.79 15.70 -16.33
C LEU A 5 -1.31 14.55 -17.20
N GLU A 6 -2.58 14.21 -17.12
CA GLU A 6 -3.22 13.21 -17.97
C GLU A 6 -3.23 13.65 -19.44
N ASP A 7 -3.56 14.92 -19.73
CA ASP A 7 -3.54 15.49 -21.07
C ASP A 7 -2.13 15.46 -21.66
N LEU A 8 -1.11 15.81 -20.88
CA LEU A 8 0.29 15.74 -21.31
C LEU A 8 0.75 14.29 -21.56
N GLN A 9 0.32 13.36 -20.73
CA GLN A 9 0.60 11.95 -20.92
C GLN A 9 0.00 11.42 -22.22
N ALA A 10 -1.25 11.76 -22.51
CA ALA A 10 -1.94 11.36 -23.71
C ALA A 10 -1.33 11.99 -24.97
N SER A 11 -0.96 13.28 -24.93
CA SER A 11 -0.46 14.02 -26.09
C SER A 11 1.02 13.76 -26.41
N LEU A 12 1.85 13.55 -25.38
CA LEU A 12 3.30 13.39 -25.51
C LEU A 12 3.80 11.94 -25.26
N GLY A 13 2.93 11.02 -24.88
CA GLY A 13 3.30 9.63 -24.57
C GLY A 13 4.22 9.50 -23.35
N LEU A 14 4.09 10.39 -22.37
CA LEU A 14 4.94 10.42 -21.19
C LEU A 14 4.61 9.29 -20.21
N THR A 15 5.64 8.82 -19.54
CA THR A 15 5.51 7.93 -18.38
C THR A 15 5.87 8.72 -17.13
N TYR A 16 5.00 8.66 -16.12
CA TYR A 16 5.21 9.34 -14.85
C TYR A 16 5.51 8.35 -13.72
N LEU A 17 6.39 8.77 -12.83
CA LEU A 17 6.55 8.17 -11.51
C LEU A 17 6.09 9.21 -10.48
N PHE A 18 5.00 8.91 -9.77
CA PHE A 18 4.48 9.75 -8.69
C PHE A 18 4.89 9.21 -7.33
N ILE A 19 5.35 10.11 -6.47
CA ILE A 19 5.49 9.85 -5.04
C ILE A 19 4.44 10.70 -4.35
N ALA A 20 3.41 10.06 -3.81
CA ALA A 20 2.26 10.74 -3.24
C ALA A 20 1.77 10.04 -1.97
N HIS A 21 1.05 10.78 -1.14
CA HIS A 21 0.37 10.28 0.05
C HIS A 21 -1.15 10.36 -0.07
N ASP A 22 -1.68 10.98 -1.12
CA ASP A 22 -3.10 11.00 -1.44
C ASP A 22 -3.47 9.79 -2.30
N LEU A 23 -4.02 8.78 -1.65
CA LEU A 23 -4.40 7.51 -2.30
C LEU A 23 -5.56 7.65 -3.28
N SER A 24 -6.45 8.62 -3.08
CA SER A 24 -7.56 8.88 -4.02
C SER A 24 -7.02 9.38 -5.36
N MET A 25 -6.07 10.31 -5.32
CA MET A 25 -5.40 10.82 -6.51
C MET A 25 -4.58 9.72 -7.20
N VAL A 26 -3.84 8.91 -6.42
CA VAL A 26 -3.05 7.79 -6.95
C VAL A 26 -3.92 6.80 -7.69
N ARG A 27 -5.09 6.45 -7.15
CA ARG A 27 -6.04 5.54 -7.81
C ARG A 27 -6.50 6.08 -9.16
N HIS A 28 -6.73 7.38 -9.25
CA HIS A 28 -7.23 8.01 -10.46
C HIS A 28 -6.20 8.06 -11.59
N ILE A 29 -4.95 8.42 -11.27
CA ILE A 29 -3.92 8.75 -12.26
C ILE A 29 -2.97 7.59 -12.58
N SER A 30 -2.81 6.63 -11.67
CA SER A 30 -1.79 5.59 -11.79
C SER A 30 -2.35 4.28 -12.34
N LYS A 31 -1.59 3.63 -13.23
CA LYS A 31 -1.90 2.26 -13.72
C LYS A 31 -1.38 1.19 -12.78
N LYS A 32 -0.25 1.45 -12.12
CA LYS A 32 0.38 0.55 -11.15
C LYS A 32 0.73 1.32 -9.90
N VAL A 33 0.61 0.68 -8.75
CA VAL A 33 0.88 1.28 -7.44
C VAL A 33 1.84 0.40 -6.66
N GLY A 34 2.86 1.03 -6.10
CA GLY A 34 3.76 0.43 -5.13
C GLY A 34 3.56 1.08 -3.76
N VAL A 35 3.35 0.28 -2.73
CA VAL A 35 3.23 0.74 -1.35
C VAL A 35 4.54 0.51 -0.64
N MET A 36 5.06 1.54 0.00
CA MET A 36 6.31 1.50 0.74
C MET A 36 6.09 1.71 2.23
N TYR A 37 6.87 1.01 3.04
CA TYR A 37 6.91 1.19 4.48
C TYR A 37 8.36 1.19 4.97
N LEU A 38 8.78 2.25 5.66
CA LEU A 38 10.15 2.44 6.16
C LEU A 38 11.23 2.14 5.09
N GLY A 39 11.04 2.71 3.89
CA GLY A 39 11.99 2.56 2.79
C GLY A 39 11.99 1.20 2.09
N SER A 40 11.04 0.32 2.39
CA SER A 40 10.90 -0.97 1.73
C SER A 40 9.57 -1.09 1.00
N LEU A 41 9.60 -1.65 -0.20
CA LEU A 41 8.39 -1.97 -0.94
C LEU A 41 7.69 -3.16 -0.27
N VAL A 42 6.44 -2.99 0.13
CA VAL A 42 5.67 -4.02 0.82
C VAL A 42 4.58 -4.64 -0.04
N GLU A 43 4.07 -3.91 -1.01
CA GLU A 43 3.08 -4.40 -1.98
C GLU A 43 3.18 -3.65 -3.30
N PHE A 44 2.94 -4.34 -4.41
CA PHE A 44 2.95 -3.77 -5.76
C PHE A 44 1.98 -4.53 -6.66
N ALA A 45 1.10 -3.81 -7.32
CA ALA A 45 0.16 -4.38 -8.29
C ALA A 45 -0.39 -3.32 -9.26
N GLU A 46 -1.20 -3.77 -10.21
CA GLU A 46 -2.06 -2.85 -10.95
C GLU A 46 -3.04 -2.18 -10.00
N THR A 47 -3.41 -0.95 -10.31
CA THR A 47 -4.19 -0.08 -9.41
C THR A 47 -5.47 -0.75 -8.94
N GLU A 48 -6.33 -1.20 -9.85
CA GLU A 48 -7.60 -1.82 -9.46
C GLU A 48 -7.41 -3.14 -8.69
N GLU A 49 -6.41 -3.94 -9.05
CA GLU A 49 -6.07 -5.16 -8.32
C GLU A 49 -5.64 -4.85 -6.88
N LEU A 50 -4.78 -3.86 -6.68
CA LEU A 50 -4.32 -3.47 -5.35
C LEU A 50 -5.45 -2.95 -4.46
N TYR A 51 -6.37 -2.16 -5.01
CA TYR A 51 -7.48 -1.58 -4.25
C TYR A 51 -8.60 -2.59 -3.96
N THR A 52 -8.81 -3.61 -4.81
CA THR A 52 -9.84 -4.64 -4.64
C THR A 52 -9.35 -5.88 -3.90
N HIS A 53 -8.14 -6.32 -4.13
CA HIS A 53 -7.55 -7.54 -3.57
C HIS A 53 -6.28 -7.27 -2.75
N THR A 54 -6.32 -6.27 -1.90
CA THR A 54 -5.20 -5.88 -1.05
C THR A 54 -4.67 -7.05 -0.21
N LEU A 55 -3.38 -7.30 -0.25
CA LEU A 55 -2.74 -8.42 0.45
C LEU A 55 -2.07 -7.99 1.77
N HIS A 56 -1.23 -6.95 1.72
CA HIS A 56 -0.43 -6.56 2.89
C HIS A 56 -1.26 -5.82 3.94
N PRO A 57 -1.14 -6.16 5.24
CA PRO A 57 -1.91 -5.52 6.30
C PRO A 57 -1.73 -3.99 6.40
N TYR A 58 -0.54 -3.49 6.11
CA TYR A 58 -0.30 -2.04 6.07
C TYR A 58 -1.09 -1.34 4.95
N THR A 59 -1.09 -1.93 3.75
CA THR A 59 -1.87 -1.42 2.62
C THR A 59 -3.37 -1.43 2.93
N LYS A 60 -3.87 -2.50 3.56
CA LYS A 60 -5.27 -2.57 4.02
C LYS A 60 -5.61 -1.44 4.98
N ALA A 61 -4.74 -1.15 5.93
CA ALA A 61 -4.94 -0.05 6.87
C ALA A 61 -4.94 1.32 6.18
N LEU A 62 -4.01 1.56 5.25
CA LEU A 62 -3.97 2.79 4.46
C LEU A 62 -5.25 2.98 3.65
N LEU A 63 -5.68 1.96 2.93
CA LEU A 63 -6.89 2.03 2.10
C LEU A 63 -8.16 2.15 2.93
N SER A 64 -8.18 1.61 4.14
CA SER A 64 -9.32 1.77 5.05
C SER A 64 -9.54 3.21 5.48
N ALA A 65 -8.49 4.02 5.50
CA ALA A 65 -8.54 5.44 5.86
C ALA A 65 -8.94 6.36 4.69
N VAL A 66 -8.98 5.85 3.46
CA VAL A 66 -9.41 6.64 2.29
C VAL A 66 -10.92 6.91 2.38
N PRO A 67 -11.35 8.18 2.33
CA PRO A 67 -12.77 8.51 2.33
C PRO A 67 -13.48 7.92 1.10
N GLU A 68 -14.61 7.29 1.32
CA GLU A 68 -15.51 6.87 0.24
C GLU A 68 -16.43 8.03 -0.15
N LEU A 69 -16.62 8.20 -1.45
CA LEU A 69 -17.54 9.22 -1.97
C LEU A 69 -19.02 8.86 -1.73
N ASP A 70 -19.31 7.58 -1.53
CA ASP A 70 -20.66 7.11 -1.22
C ASP A 70 -20.91 7.15 0.30
N PRO A 71 -21.85 7.99 0.77
CA PRO A 71 -22.17 8.11 2.19
C PRO A 71 -22.69 6.82 2.83
N ALA A 72 -23.31 5.95 2.06
CA ALA A 72 -23.83 4.66 2.56
C ALA A 72 -22.68 3.69 2.89
N ILE A 73 -21.68 3.64 2.03
CA ILE A 73 -20.48 2.80 2.21
C ILE A 73 -19.58 3.40 3.31
N SER A 74 -19.46 4.72 3.34
CA SER A 74 -18.63 5.42 4.33
C SER A 74 -19.06 5.12 5.78
N LYS A 75 -20.36 4.98 6.05
CA LYS A 75 -20.89 4.68 7.39
C LYS A 75 -20.59 3.23 7.84
N THR A 76 -20.41 2.31 6.93
CA THR A 76 -20.15 0.90 7.23
C THR A 76 -18.67 0.54 7.25
N LYS A 77 -17.83 1.39 6.65
CA LYS A 77 -16.39 1.18 6.56
C LYS A 77 -15.72 1.40 7.92
N LYS A 78 -15.18 0.32 8.48
CA LYS A 78 -14.36 0.41 9.70
C LYS A 78 -12.94 0.80 9.33
N VAL A 79 -12.51 1.96 9.81
CA VAL A 79 -11.10 2.38 9.69
C VAL A 79 -10.25 1.49 10.58
N GLN A 80 -9.26 0.83 10.01
CA GLN A 80 -8.27 0.08 10.77
C GLN A 80 -7.26 1.05 11.39
N MET A 81 -7.41 1.31 12.67
CA MET A 81 -6.43 2.11 13.40
C MET A 81 -5.15 1.30 13.62
N LEU A 82 -4.05 1.81 13.12
CA LEU A 82 -2.73 1.24 13.40
C LEU A 82 -2.30 1.63 14.81
N THR A 83 -2.13 0.63 15.67
CA THR A 83 -1.61 0.80 17.03
C THR A 83 -0.09 0.57 17.06
N GLY A 84 0.56 1.05 18.11
CA GLY A 84 2.01 0.90 18.29
C GLY A 84 2.81 2.05 17.71
N GLU A 85 4.07 2.12 18.13
CA GLU A 85 5.02 3.14 17.69
C GLU A 85 5.55 2.83 16.29
N ILE A 86 5.84 3.87 15.52
CA ILE A 86 6.55 3.75 14.25
C ILE A 86 8.03 3.46 14.60
N PRO A 87 8.58 2.32 14.18
CA PRO A 87 9.99 2.03 14.41
C PRO A 87 10.88 3.09 13.77
N SER A 88 12.04 3.31 14.36
CA SER A 88 13.04 4.19 13.77
C SER A 88 13.47 3.67 12.39
N PRO A 89 13.51 4.52 11.37
CA PRO A 89 13.99 4.09 10.04
C PRO A 89 15.48 3.74 10.05
N ILE A 90 16.23 4.19 11.08
CA ILE A 90 17.66 3.91 11.24
C ILE A 90 17.86 2.53 11.88
N ASN A 91 17.06 2.19 12.90
CA ASN A 91 17.12 0.92 13.63
C ASN A 91 15.87 0.10 13.34
N THR A 92 15.77 -0.46 12.14
CA THR A 92 14.64 -1.30 11.76
C THR A 92 14.72 -2.67 12.43
N PRO A 93 13.57 -3.29 12.77
CA PRO A 93 13.54 -4.66 13.29
C PRO A 93 14.24 -5.65 12.34
N PRO A 94 14.81 -6.76 12.84
CA PRO A 94 15.46 -7.77 12.00
C PRO A 94 14.47 -8.48 11.06
N GLY A 95 13.23 -8.64 11.49
CA GLY A 95 12.16 -9.25 10.71
C GLY A 95 11.40 -8.29 9.83
N CYS A 96 10.09 -8.51 9.73
CA CYS A 96 9.17 -7.63 9.02
C CYS A 96 9.15 -6.25 9.67
N LYS A 97 9.40 -5.21 8.90
CA LYS A 97 9.40 -3.83 9.41
C LYS A 97 8.05 -3.38 10.00
N PHE A 98 6.96 -3.97 9.52
CA PHE A 98 5.60 -3.68 9.96
C PHE A 98 5.16 -4.54 11.16
N ALA A 99 5.94 -5.53 11.59
CA ALA A 99 5.57 -6.50 12.63
C ALA A 99 5.12 -5.86 13.94
N THR A 100 5.72 -4.75 14.36
CA THR A 100 5.37 -4.03 15.59
C THR A 100 3.98 -3.39 15.57
N ARG A 101 3.44 -3.13 14.39
CA ARG A 101 2.14 -2.48 14.18
C ARG A 101 1.12 -3.38 13.50
N CYS A 102 1.54 -4.57 13.07
CA CYS A 102 0.68 -5.52 12.36
C CYS A 102 -0.23 -6.26 13.35
N PRO A 103 -1.57 -6.19 13.18
CA PRO A 103 -2.50 -6.91 14.05
C PRO A 103 -2.43 -8.43 13.89
N HIS A 104 -1.81 -8.91 12.81
CA HIS A 104 -1.67 -10.33 12.46
C HIS A 104 -0.22 -10.83 12.59
N ALA A 105 0.65 -10.07 13.28
CA ALA A 105 2.06 -10.43 13.40
C ALA A 105 2.24 -11.77 14.12
N THR A 106 3.04 -12.64 13.50
CA THR A 106 3.46 -13.92 14.06
C THR A 106 4.88 -13.84 14.62
N PRO A 107 5.35 -14.81 15.44
CA PRO A 107 6.76 -14.86 15.87
C PRO A 107 7.73 -14.81 14.70
N ARG A 108 7.45 -15.49 13.59
CA ARG A 108 8.25 -15.46 12.37
C ARG A 108 8.39 -14.05 11.80
N CYS A 109 7.34 -13.24 11.87
CA CYS A 109 7.38 -11.85 11.41
C CYS A 109 8.39 -10.98 12.18
N LYS A 110 8.70 -11.34 13.42
CA LYS A 110 9.65 -10.61 14.26
C LYS A 110 11.10 -11.01 13.99
N GLU A 111 11.31 -12.24 13.55
CA GLU A 111 12.64 -12.83 13.40
C GLU A 111 13.13 -12.82 11.95
N GLU A 112 12.23 -13.05 11.00
CA GLU A 112 12.54 -13.21 9.58
C GLU A 112 11.90 -12.13 8.73
N ARG A 113 12.68 -11.52 7.84
CA ARG A 113 12.17 -10.55 6.86
C ARG A 113 11.43 -11.29 5.75
N PRO A 114 10.15 -10.95 5.47
CA PRO A 114 9.42 -11.54 4.36
C PRO A 114 10.06 -11.15 3.02
N GLU A 115 10.17 -12.12 2.15
CA GLU A 115 10.61 -11.91 0.78
C GLU A 115 9.53 -11.17 -0.01
N PHE A 116 9.94 -10.22 -0.84
CA PHE A 116 9.06 -9.58 -1.82
C PHE A 116 8.90 -10.49 -3.02
N LYS A 117 7.76 -11.14 -3.14
CA LYS A 117 7.48 -12.17 -4.15
C LYS A 117 6.15 -11.95 -4.85
N GLU A 118 6.01 -12.51 -6.03
CA GLU A 118 4.74 -12.57 -6.74
C GLU A 118 3.82 -13.58 -6.05
N VAL A 119 2.68 -13.11 -5.55
CA VAL A 119 1.67 -13.92 -4.86
C VAL A 119 0.59 -14.37 -5.83
N CYS A 120 0.14 -13.44 -6.68
CA CYS A 120 -0.79 -13.67 -7.78
C CYS A 120 -0.18 -13.07 -9.05
N PRO A 121 -0.62 -13.44 -10.26
CA PRO A 121 -0.10 -12.86 -11.49
C PRO A 121 -0.14 -11.32 -11.48
N GLY A 122 1.04 -10.68 -11.53
CA GLY A 122 1.18 -9.23 -11.49
C GLY A 122 0.98 -8.57 -10.13
N HIS A 123 0.77 -9.33 -9.06
CA HIS A 123 0.56 -8.84 -7.70
C HIS A 123 1.65 -9.37 -6.75
N TYR A 124 2.47 -8.48 -6.25
CA TYR A 124 3.63 -8.75 -5.40
C TYR A 124 3.40 -8.26 -3.99
N ALA A 125 3.85 -9.02 -3.01
CA ALA A 125 3.80 -8.62 -1.61
C ALA A 125 4.96 -9.19 -0.80
N ALA A 126 5.37 -8.46 0.24
CA ALA A 126 6.36 -8.89 1.21
C ALA A 126 5.66 -9.16 2.56
N CYS A 127 5.01 -10.31 2.66
CA CYS A 127 4.28 -10.70 3.86
C CYS A 127 4.33 -12.21 4.06
N HIS A 128 4.51 -12.68 5.30
CA HIS A 128 4.50 -14.11 5.63
C HIS A 128 3.08 -14.74 5.64
N LEU A 129 2.05 -13.91 5.58
CA LEU A 129 0.65 -14.36 5.64
C LEU A 129 0.06 -14.66 4.26
N VAL A 130 0.81 -14.38 3.18
CA VAL A 130 0.39 -14.57 1.79
C VAL A 130 1.41 -15.33 0.97
#